data_87f6f1ef960a3cc0d3b03b10c7b6a135
#
_entry.id   87f6f1ef960a3cc0d3b03b10c7b6a135
#
_cell.length_a   1.000
_cell.length_b   1.000
_cell.length_c   1.000
_cell.angle_alpha   90.00
_cell.angle_beta   90.00
_cell.angle_gamma   90.00
#
_symmetry.space_group_name_H-M   'P 1'
#
loop_
_entity.id
_entity.type
_entity.pdbx_description
1 polymer ?
#
loop_
_entity_poly.entity_id
_entity_poly.type
_entity_poly.pdbx_seq_one_letter_code
_entity_poly.pdbx_strand_id
1 'polypeptide(L)'
;MDDEPDVLAVLKEEILSDAPRCILDTATSYEQASELLASWTYDLAIFDIMGVRGFDLLEKAGKRPYPIPVVMLTAHALSPESLKKSIELGARAYLPKERLGAVVPFLEDVMTYEYGAVWRRALKQVEGFFNKTWGAYWKKPDESFWKAFEEKIASRKE
;
A
#
# COMPACT_ATOMS: atom_id res chain seq x y z
N MET A 1 2.21 -1.39 10.13
CA MET A 1 3.45 -0.85 10.70
C MET A 1 3.50 0.64 10.46
N ASP A 2 3.46 1.42 11.51
CA ASP A 2 3.36 2.88 11.47
C ASP A 2 3.90 3.42 12.79
N ASP A 3 4.64 4.52 12.77
CA ASP A 3 5.19 5.13 14.00
C ASP A 3 4.14 5.92 14.80
N GLU A 4 2.96 6.13 14.25
CA GLU A 4 1.84 6.80 14.92
C GLU A 4 0.90 5.77 15.55
N PRO A 5 0.90 5.64 16.89
CA PRO A 5 0.02 4.66 17.57
C PRO A 5 -1.46 4.86 17.28
N ASP A 6 -1.89 6.11 17.05
CA ASP A 6 -3.29 6.42 16.74
C ASP A 6 -3.70 5.84 15.38
N VAL A 7 -2.81 5.86 14.40
CA VAL A 7 -3.05 5.24 13.08
C VAL A 7 -3.18 3.73 13.22
N LEU A 8 -2.31 3.11 14.00
CA LEU A 8 -2.38 1.67 14.27
C LEU A 8 -3.69 1.29 14.96
N ALA A 9 -4.15 2.11 15.91
CA ALA A 9 -5.41 1.89 16.60
C ALA A 9 -6.61 1.94 15.65
N VAL A 10 -6.65 2.92 14.77
CA VAL A 10 -7.72 3.05 13.74
C VAL A 10 -7.69 1.87 12.78
N LEU A 11 -6.53 1.50 12.27
CA LEU A 11 -6.38 0.35 11.38
C LEU A 11 -6.87 -0.93 12.04
N LYS A 12 -6.46 -1.16 13.28
CA LYS A 12 -6.86 -2.33 14.05
C LYS A 12 -8.38 -2.39 14.22
N GLU A 13 -8.99 -1.27 14.59
CA GLU A 13 -10.44 -1.17 14.76
C GLU A 13 -11.18 -1.47 13.45
N GLU A 14 -10.78 -0.82 12.37
CA GLU A 14 -11.40 -1.02 11.05
C GLU A 14 -11.29 -2.47 10.58
N ILE A 15 -10.11 -3.06 10.69
CA ILE A 15 -9.88 -4.43 10.22
C ILE A 15 -10.64 -5.45 11.08
N LEU A 16 -10.54 -5.34 12.40
CA LEU A 16 -11.17 -6.32 13.29
C LEU A 16 -12.70 -6.18 13.34
N SER A 17 -13.24 -5.03 13.00
CA SER A 17 -14.68 -4.83 12.86
C SER A 17 -15.27 -5.74 11.79
N ASP A 18 -14.60 -5.86 10.65
CA ASP A 18 -15.05 -6.67 9.51
C ASP A 18 -14.45 -8.08 9.50
N ALA A 19 -13.28 -8.25 10.08
CA ALA A 19 -12.54 -9.52 10.11
C ALA A 19 -12.08 -9.85 11.54
N PRO A 20 -13.00 -10.20 12.45
CA PRO A 20 -12.66 -10.39 13.87
C PRO A 20 -11.73 -11.58 14.15
N ARG A 21 -11.56 -12.47 13.18
CA ARG A 21 -10.64 -13.61 13.31
C ARG A 21 -9.23 -13.32 12.76
N CYS A 22 -9.01 -12.12 12.23
CA CYS A 22 -7.72 -11.70 11.72
C CYS A 22 -6.71 -11.59 12.87
N ILE A 23 -5.52 -12.13 12.67
CA ILE A 23 -4.42 -11.97 13.62
C ILE A 23 -3.58 -10.79 13.15
N LEU A 24 -3.51 -9.75 14.00
CA LEU A 24 -2.81 -8.52 13.67
C LEU A 24 -1.61 -8.32 14.57
N ASP A 25 -0.44 -8.19 13.94
CA ASP A 25 0.77 -7.72 14.62
C ASP A 25 1.01 -6.27 14.24
N THR A 26 1.45 -5.47 15.19
CA THR A 26 1.76 -4.06 14.97
C THR A 26 3.22 -3.75 15.30
N ALA A 27 3.78 -2.76 14.61
CA ALA A 27 5.11 -2.25 14.88
C ALA A 27 5.12 -0.73 14.73
N THR A 28 5.86 -0.05 15.61
CA THR A 28 5.98 1.40 15.63
C THR A 28 7.37 1.88 15.18
N SER A 29 8.30 0.95 14.91
CA SER A 29 9.65 1.26 14.46
C SER A 29 10.08 0.29 13.35
N TYR A 30 11.08 0.73 12.58
CA TYR A 30 11.70 -0.10 11.56
C TYR A 30 12.27 -1.40 12.15
N GLU A 31 12.91 -1.32 13.32
CA GLU A 31 13.52 -2.44 13.99
C GLU A 31 12.48 -3.50 14.37
N GLN A 32 11.39 -3.08 15.00
CA GLN A 32 10.28 -3.97 15.35
C GLN A 32 9.68 -4.61 14.10
N ALA A 33 9.41 -3.82 13.07
CA ALA A 33 8.86 -4.31 11.82
C ALA A 33 9.77 -5.33 11.15
N SER A 34 11.08 -5.05 11.10
CA SER A 34 12.08 -5.96 10.54
C SER A 34 12.13 -7.28 11.29
N GLU A 35 12.06 -7.24 12.61
CA GLU A 35 12.06 -8.43 13.45
C GLU A 35 10.82 -9.30 13.20
N LEU A 36 9.64 -8.68 13.12
CA LEU A 36 8.41 -9.39 12.80
C LEU A 36 8.48 -10.05 11.42
N LEU A 37 8.97 -9.33 10.43
CA LEU A 37 9.12 -9.86 9.06
C LEU A 37 10.13 -11.00 8.98
N ALA A 38 11.18 -10.97 9.82
CA ALA A 38 12.17 -12.04 9.88
C ALA A 38 11.63 -13.27 10.60
N SER A 39 10.74 -13.10 11.57
CA SER A 39 10.29 -14.18 12.48
C SER A 39 9.02 -14.87 12.02
N TRP A 40 8.16 -14.19 11.26
CA TRP A 40 6.82 -14.69 10.93
C TRP A 40 6.52 -14.56 9.44
N THR A 41 5.57 -15.36 8.98
CA THR A 41 4.97 -15.24 7.65
C THR A 41 3.63 -14.55 7.78
N TYR A 42 3.37 -13.58 6.90
CA TYR A 42 2.13 -12.81 6.87
C TYR A 42 1.43 -12.97 5.52
N ASP A 43 0.10 -12.94 5.54
CA ASP A 43 -0.70 -12.94 4.31
C ASP A 43 -0.72 -11.57 3.65
N LEU A 44 -0.51 -10.51 4.43
CA LEU A 44 -0.51 -9.14 3.97
C LEU A 44 0.24 -8.24 4.95
N ALA A 45 0.87 -7.20 4.46
CA ALA A 45 1.50 -6.18 5.30
C ALA A 45 1.08 -4.78 4.86
N ILE A 46 0.98 -3.89 5.83
CA ILE A 46 0.70 -2.46 5.60
C ILE A 46 1.86 -1.67 6.19
N PHE A 47 2.54 -0.89 5.36
CA PHE A 47 3.71 -0.11 5.77
C PHE A 47 3.47 1.38 5.55
N ASP A 48 3.71 2.18 6.57
CA ASP A 48 3.84 3.63 6.45
C ASP A 48 5.16 3.96 5.73
N ILE A 49 5.10 4.85 4.76
CA ILE A 49 6.28 5.19 3.95
C ILE A 49 7.37 5.85 4.80
N MET A 50 7.00 6.84 5.62
CA MET A 50 7.99 7.66 6.31
C MET A 50 8.40 7.12 7.68
N GLY A 51 7.43 6.86 8.54
CA GLY A 51 7.69 6.64 9.96
C GLY A 51 8.45 5.36 10.30
N VAL A 52 8.34 4.33 9.47
CA VAL A 52 8.99 3.02 9.68
C VAL A 52 9.92 2.63 8.54
N ARG A 53 10.37 3.59 7.74
CA ARG A 53 11.17 3.34 6.54
C ARG A 53 10.48 2.34 5.62
N GLY A 54 9.25 2.67 5.25
CA GLY A 54 8.35 1.76 4.52
C GLY A 54 8.90 1.22 3.22
N PHE A 55 9.70 1.98 2.47
CA PHE A 55 10.33 1.49 1.24
C PHE A 55 11.36 0.40 1.50
N ASP A 56 12.15 0.52 2.57
CA ASP A 56 13.11 -0.51 2.96
C ASP A 56 12.40 -1.79 3.40
N LEU A 57 11.30 -1.65 4.13
CA LEU A 57 10.46 -2.78 4.52
C LEU A 57 9.82 -3.45 3.31
N LEU A 58 9.36 -2.65 2.34
CA LEU A 58 8.79 -3.15 1.08
C LEU A 58 9.81 -4.01 0.32
N GLU A 59 11.05 -3.55 0.22
CA GLU A 59 12.12 -4.33 -0.40
C GLU A 59 12.36 -5.64 0.34
N LYS A 60 12.40 -5.60 1.68
CA LYS A 60 12.57 -6.81 2.49
C LYS A 60 11.44 -7.82 2.26
N ALA A 61 10.21 -7.36 2.25
CA ALA A 61 9.04 -8.21 2.01
C ALA A 61 9.08 -8.86 0.62
N GLY A 62 9.56 -8.12 -0.40
CA GLY A 62 9.66 -8.59 -1.77
C GLY A 62 10.79 -9.59 -2.02
N LYS A 63 11.85 -9.55 -1.21
CA LYS A 63 13.01 -10.44 -1.35
C LYS A 63 12.83 -11.81 -0.70
N ARG A 64 11.72 -12.04 -0.02
CA ARG A 64 11.44 -13.33 0.60
C ARG A 64 11.15 -14.39 -0.47
N PRO A 65 11.43 -15.69 -0.19
CA PRO A 65 11.07 -16.79 -1.10
C PRO A 65 9.58 -16.75 -1.48
N TYR A 66 8.73 -16.35 -0.53
CA TYR A 66 7.30 -16.12 -0.74
C TYR A 66 7.01 -14.67 -0.42
N PRO A 67 7.03 -13.78 -1.41
CA PRO A 67 6.81 -12.34 -1.19
C PRO A 67 5.45 -12.07 -0.52
N ILE A 68 5.48 -11.18 0.46
CA ILE A 68 4.27 -10.76 1.17
C ILE A 68 3.63 -9.61 0.38
N PRO A 69 2.31 -9.68 0.06
CA PRO A 69 1.62 -8.54 -0.53
C PRO A 69 1.67 -7.34 0.41
N VAL A 70 2.04 -6.17 -0.11
CA VAL A 70 2.22 -4.95 0.69
C VAL A 70 1.33 -3.84 0.19
N VAL A 71 0.61 -3.21 1.11
CA VAL A 71 -0.10 -1.95 0.90
C VAL A 71 0.72 -0.83 1.53
N MET A 72 1.04 0.19 0.76
CA MET A 72 1.74 1.37 1.28
C MET A 72 0.73 2.37 1.83
N LEU A 73 1.02 2.91 3.01
CA LEU A 73 0.25 3.95 3.66
C LEU A 73 1.01 5.27 3.62
N THR A 74 0.33 6.38 3.41
CA THR A 74 1.01 7.67 3.30
C THR A 74 0.16 8.81 3.83
N ALA A 75 0.80 9.72 4.59
CA ALA A 75 0.19 10.97 5.01
C ALA A 75 0.15 11.94 3.82
N HIS A 76 -1.01 12.60 3.62
CA HIS A 76 -1.21 13.62 2.57
C HIS A 76 -0.83 13.14 1.16
N ALA A 77 -0.89 11.83 0.92
CA ALA A 77 -0.49 11.20 -0.34
C ALA A 77 0.97 11.47 -0.76
N LEU A 78 1.77 12.17 0.06
CA LEU A 78 3.16 12.60 -0.17
C LEU A 78 3.38 13.22 -1.56
N SER A 79 3.73 12.41 -2.57
CA SER A 79 4.07 12.89 -3.91
C SER A 79 3.81 11.83 -4.98
N PRO A 80 3.66 12.23 -6.25
CA PRO A 80 3.61 11.27 -7.37
C PRO A 80 4.84 10.36 -7.43
N GLU A 81 6.01 10.88 -7.04
CA GLU A 81 7.25 10.11 -7.01
C GLU A 81 7.20 8.99 -5.98
N SER A 82 6.56 9.21 -4.83
CA SER A 82 6.38 8.17 -3.81
C SER A 82 5.44 7.06 -4.29
N LEU A 83 4.39 7.40 -5.02
CA LEU A 83 3.51 6.43 -5.66
C LEU A 83 4.29 5.61 -6.71
N LYS A 84 5.04 6.27 -7.58
CA LYS A 84 5.88 5.62 -8.57
C LYS A 84 6.86 4.65 -7.92
N LYS A 85 7.58 5.08 -6.89
CA LYS A 85 8.55 4.25 -6.17
C LYS A 85 7.88 3.03 -5.52
N SER A 86 6.70 3.21 -4.96
CA SER A 86 5.91 2.10 -4.39
C SER A 86 5.61 1.03 -5.44
N ILE A 87 5.19 1.47 -6.64
CA ILE A 87 4.91 0.59 -7.76
C ILE A 87 6.18 -0.13 -8.23
N GLU A 88 7.28 0.61 -8.41
CA GLU A 88 8.56 0.05 -8.85
C GLU A 88 9.12 -0.99 -7.89
N LEU A 89 8.91 -0.81 -6.59
CA LEU A 89 9.34 -1.74 -5.56
C LEU A 89 8.37 -2.90 -5.32
N GLY A 90 7.26 -2.95 -6.06
CA GLY A 90 6.35 -4.09 -6.04
C GLY A 90 5.18 -4.00 -5.07
N ALA A 91 4.86 -2.81 -4.54
CA ALA A 91 3.66 -2.65 -3.72
C ALA A 91 2.40 -3.04 -4.49
N ARG A 92 1.43 -3.59 -3.78
CA ARG A 92 0.16 -4.03 -4.37
C ARG A 92 -0.88 -2.92 -4.37
N ALA A 93 -0.76 -1.95 -3.48
CA ALA A 93 -1.65 -0.80 -3.42
C ALA A 93 -0.99 0.35 -2.65
N TYR A 94 -1.61 1.52 -2.73
CA TYR A 94 -1.13 2.75 -2.11
C TYR A 94 -2.35 3.48 -1.57
N LEU A 95 -2.42 3.67 -0.26
CA LEU A 95 -3.57 4.24 0.41
C LEU A 95 -3.19 5.50 1.19
N PRO A 96 -3.78 6.66 0.85
CA PRO A 96 -3.64 7.84 1.69
C PRO A 96 -4.25 7.63 3.08
N LYS A 97 -3.60 8.12 4.13
CA LYS A 97 -4.12 8.01 5.51
C LYS A 97 -5.48 8.70 5.67
N GLU A 98 -5.80 9.67 4.84
CA GLU A 98 -7.10 10.34 4.80
C GLU A 98 -8.24 9.39 4.34
N ARG A 99 -7.88 8.24 3.80
CA ARG A 99 -8.82 7.21 3.31
C ARG A 99 -8.82 5.95 4.15
N LEU A 100 -8.39 6.00 5.42
CA LEU A 100 -8.36 4.83 6.30
C LEU A 100 -9.73 4.16 6.48
N GLY A 101 -10.82 4.92 6.40
CA GLY A 101 -12.17 4.36 6.43
C GLY A 101 -12.48 3.42 5.27
N ALA A 102 -11.71 3.47 4.18
CA ALA A 102 -11.84 2.60 3.02
C ALA A 102 -10.78 1.47 3.01
N VAL A 103 -10.05 1.27 4.11
CA VAL A 103 -8.95 0.29 4.15
C VAL A 103 -9.41 -1.13 3.88
N VAL A 104 -10.52 -1.57 4.47
CA VAL A 104 -10.99 -2.95 4.34
C VAL A 104 -11.27 -3.35 2.90
N PRO A 105 -12.02 -2.57 2.08
CA PRO A 105 -12.16 -2.87 0.66
C PRO A 105 -10.84 -2.97 -0.10
N PHE A 106 -9.85 -2.11 0.22
CA PHE A 106 -8.50 -2.20 -0.37
C PHE A 106 -7.83 -3.51 -0.02
N LEU A 107 -7.90 -3.94 1.25
CA LEU A 107 -7.30 -5.19 1.69
C LEU A 107 -7.97 -6.39 1.04
N GLU A 108 -9.29 -6.37 0.93
CA GLU A 108 -10.05 -7.42 0.24
C GLU A 108 -9.63 -7.52 -1.23
N ASP A 109 -9.47 -6.40 -1.91
CA ASP A 109 -9.02 -6.38 -3.30
C ASP A 109 -7.61 -6.97 -3.43
N VAL A 110 -6.68 -6.60 -2.54
CA VAL A 110 -5.31 -7.13 -2.55
C VAL A 110 -5.29 -8.64 -2.34
N MET A 111 -6.15 -9.16 -1.49
CA MET A 111 -6.23 -10.59 -1.19
C MET A 111 -6.96 -11.40 -2.28
N THR A 112 -7.80 -10.75 -3.08
CA THR A 112 -8.71 -11.43 -4.01
C THR A 112 -8.25 -11.36 -5.46
N TYR A 113 -7.73 -10.22 -5.89
CA TYR A 113 -7.44 -9.96 -7.30
C TYR A 113 -5.95 -10.05 -7.61
N GLU A 114 -5.64 -10.28 -8.89
CA GLU A 114 -4.29 -10.22 -9.41
C GLU A 114 -3.76 -8.77 -9.43
N TYR A 115 -2.46 -8.64 -9.54
CA TYR A 115 -1.73 -7.36 -9.47
C TYR A 115 -2.34 -6.25 -10.33
N GLY A 116 -2.62 -6.53 -11.59
CA GLY A 116 -3.18 -5.51 -12.50
C GLY A 116 -4.56 -5.03 -12.09
N ALA A 117 -5.44 -5.96 -11.70
CA ALA A 117 -6.79 -5.64 -11.24
C ALA A 117 -6.77 -4.84 -9.93
N VAL A 118 -5.90 -5.21 -9.00
CA VAL A 118 -5.75 -4.50 -7.73
C VAL A 118 -5.40 -3.04 -8.01
N TRP A 119 -4.40 -2.78 -8.85
CA TRP A 119 -4.00 -1.41 -9.18
C TRP A 119 -5.07 -0.64 -9.93
N ARG A 120 -5.77 -1.26 -10.89
CA ARG A 120 -6.87 -0.58 -11.59
C ARG A 120 -7.96 -0.15 -10.62
N ARG A 121 -8.35 -1.04 -9.71
CA ARG A 121 -9.38 -0.76 -8.71
C ARG A 121 -8.91 0.31 -7.72
N ALA A 122 -7.68 0.20 -7.23
CA ALA A 122 -7.10 1.16 -6.28
C ALA A 122 -7.02 2.56 -6.91
N LEU A 123 -6.46 2.67 -8.10
CA LEU A 123 -6.33 3.96 -8.79
C LEU A 123 -7.69 4.59 -9.07
N LYS A 124 -8.68 3.79 -9.48
CA LYS A 124 -10.04 4.29 -9.72
C LYS A 124 -10.65 4.91 -8.46
N GLN A 125 -10.38 4.33 -7.28
CA GLN A 125 -10.90 4.84 -6.01
C GLN A 125 -10.19 6.11 -5.54
N VAL A 126 -8.90 6.27 -5.81
CA VAL A 126 -8.09 7.36 -5.25
C VAL A 126 -7.63 8.40 -6.27
N GLU A 127 -7.85 8.20 -7.55
CA GLU A 127 -7.38 9.12 -8.60
C GLU A 127 -7.97 10.52 -8.43
N GLY A 128 -9.23 10.63 -8.05
CA GLY A 128 -9.86 11.91 -7.74
C GLY A 128 -9.18 12.66 -6.59
N PHE A 129 -8.77 11.92 -5.57
CA PHE A 129 -8.00 12.48 -4.46
C PHE A 129 -6.62 12.95 -4.92
N PHE A 130 -5.94 12.17 -5.75
CA PHE A 130 -4.63 12.54 -6.29
C PHE A 130 -4.72 13.77 -7.20
N ASN A 131 -5.72 13.82 -8.06
CA ASN A 131 -5.95 14.99 -8.94
C ASN A 131 -6.16 16.28 -8.13
N LYS A 132 -6.89 16.18 -7.03
CA LYS A 132 -7.13 17.30 -6.13
C LYS A 132 -5.87 17.71 -5.36
N THR A 133 -5.08 16.74 -4.91
CA THR A 133 -3.90 16.99 -4.07
C THR A 133 -2.69 17.41 -4.89
N TRP A 134 -2.44 16.76 -6.04
CA TRP A 134 -1.26 16.95 -6.87
C TRP A 134 -1.51 17.74 -8.16
N GLY A 135 -2.77 18.11 -8.43
CA GLY A 135 -3.18 18.73 -9.70
C GLY A 135 -3.52 17.70 -10.78
N ALA A 136 -4.33 18.13 -11.77
CA ALA A 136 -4.85 17.21 -12.79
C ALA A 136 -3.77 16.60 -13.71
N TYR A 137 -2.60 17.21 -13.79
CA TYR A 137 -1.51 16.78 -14.68
C TYR A 137 -0.32 16.16 -13.92
N TRP A 138 -0.57 15.58 -12.78
CA TRP A 138 0.49 15.02 -11.93
C TRP A 138 1.30 13.88 -12.57
N LYS A 139 0.73 13.19 -13.56
CA LYS A 139 1.42 12.13 -14.31
C LYS A 139 2.40 12.67 -15.36
N LYS A 140 2.24 13.92 -15.76
CA LYS A 140 2.97 14.49 -16.91
C LYS A 140 4.49 14.51 -16.76
N PRO A 141 5.09 14.83 -15.60
CA PRO A 141 6.54 14.78 -15.44
C PRO A 141 7.17 13.41 -15.71
N ASP A 142 6.40 12.33 -15.53
CA ASP A 142 6.82 10.94 -15.75
C ASP A 142 5.87 10.22 -16.69
N GLU A 143 5.43 10.89 -17.75
CA GLU A 143 4.38 10.41 -18.65
C GLU A 143 4.69 9.02 -19.25
N SER A 144 5.93 8.77 -19.62
CA SER A 144 6.33 7.48 -20.19
C SER A 144 6.16 6.34 -19.19
N PHE A 145 6.51 6.57 -17.91
CA PHE A 145 6.30 5.58 -16.86
C PHE A 145 4.81 5.29 -16.66
N TRP A 146 3.98 6.32 -16.54
CA TRP A 146 2.55 6.15 -16.28
C TRP A 146 1.84 5.48 -17.45
N LYS A 147 2.20 5.84 -18.67
CA LYS A 147 1.67 5.20 -19.85
C LYS A 147 2.00 3.72 -19.90
N ALA A 148 3.27 3.37 -19.68
CA ALA A 148 3.72 1.98 -19.66
C ALA A 148 3.05 1.18 -18.52
N PHE A 149 2.89 1.79 -17.35
CA PHE A 149 2.22 1.16 -16.22
C PHE A 149 0.74 0.91 -16.50
N GLU A 150 0.02 1.90 -17.03
CA GLU A 150 -1.39 1.77 -17.38
C GLU A 150 -1.60 0.69 -18.45
N GLU A 151 -0.73 0.60 -19.45
CA GLU A 151 -0.75 -0.48 -20.45
C GLU A 151 -0.52 -1.84 -19.81
N LYS A 152 0.44 -1.93 -18.89
CA LYS A 152 0.77 -3.18 -18.20
C LYS A 152 -0.41 -3.70 -17.39
N ILE A 153 -1.09 -2.85 -16.62
CA ILE A 153 -2.23 -3.27 -15.80
C ILE A 153 -3.49 -3.49 -16.64
N ALA A 154 -3.63 -2.86 -17.79
CA ALA A 154 -4.76 -3.04 -18.69
C ALA A 154 -4.67 -4.33 -19.51
N SER A 155 -3.46 -4.84 -19.78
CA SER A 155 -3.24 -5.98 -20.66
C SER A 155 -3.65 -7.33 -20.06
N ARG A 156 -3.85 -7.44 -18.76
CA ARG A 156 -4.26 -8.67 -18.10
C ARG A 156 -5.78 -8.73 -17.98
N LYS A 157 -6.34 -9.78 -18.55
CA LYS A 157 -7.75 -10.13 -18.36
C LYS A 157 -7.89 -10.89 -17.03
N GLU A 158 -8.88 -10.52 -16.29
CA GLU A 158 -9.19 -11.13 -14.99
C GLU A 158 -10.50 -11.86 -15.02
#